data_fb51f1e7800a97852e3b245fe9ce0f8c
#
_entry.id   fb51f1e7800a97852e3b245fe9ce0f8c
#
_cell.length_a   1.000
_cell.length_b   1.000
_cell.length_c   1.000
_cell.angle_alpha   90.00
_cell.angle_beta   90.00
_cell.angle_gamma   90.00
#
_symmetry.space_group_name_H-M   'P 1'
#
loop_
_entity.id
_entity.type
_entity.pdbx_description
1 polymer ?
#
loop_
_entity_poly.entity_id
_entity_poly.type
_entity_poly.pdbx_seq_one_letter_code
_entity_poly.pdbx_strand_id
1 'polypeptide(L)'
;MAAKAETNAEDSAWSNPKRREQWTISSQAKLDFWIMKKYGFAYWQSQADTLHDMYFNQKMSTVAIGEYYGVDGATIGTNMKRLGFKLRQIGSSERPNALRHTDTTFFDVIDSEQKAYVLGFIIADGCISKNGTLMFANQEEDKDVLEKIKIALQCDALIRRIESDVRKSQMLFSVHCLQYQSALLTMGIDNRKTYTFEMSSVLPFVPNSLERHLLRGMFDGDGGLGLYKYPYQKKHSVALTYTGRLNVCEYVREKFGLSTKLAHEKGDFYSVRSTCRADVIRIGHYLYDDATIYMDRKMDKVIAIREACLPEM
;
A
#
# COMPACT_ATOMS: atom_id res chain seq x y z
N MET A 1 -16.09 -34.11 -50.02
CA MET A 1 -16.95 -33.39 -49.06
C MET A 1 -16.13 -32.86 -47.90
N ALA A 2 -16.16 -31.56 -47.80
CA ALA A 2 -15.93 -30.73 -46.60
C ALA A 2 -14.61 -30.87 -45.85
N ALA A 3 -13.67 -30.01 -46.19
CA ALA A 3 -12.70 -29.42 -45.30
C ALA A 3 -13.45 -28.53 -44.29
N LYS A 4 -13.21 -28.70 -43.01
CA LYS A 4 -13.53 -27.72 -41.95
C LYS A 4 -12.25 -27.41 -41.22
N ALA A 5 -11.65 -26.30 -41.59
CA ALA A 5 -11.40 -25.10 -40.81
C ALA A 5 -10.69 -25.36 -39.45
N GLU A 6 -9.38 -25.41 -39.49
CA GLU A 6 -8.51 -24.99 -38.42
C GLU A 6 -8.36 -23.46 -38.51
N THR A 7 -9.23 -22.75 -37.82
CA THR A 7 -9.03 -21.33 -37.54
C THR A 7 -9.29 -21.08 -36.06
N ASN A 8 -8.43 -20.24 -35.49
CA ASN A 8 -8.68 -19.47 -34.28
C ASN A 8 -8.09 -19.96 -32.96
N ALA A 9 -6.76 -20.10 -32.91
CA ALA A 9 -6.02 -19.83 -31.69
C ALA A 9 -5.04 -18.62 -31.82
N GLU A 10 -4.88 -18.09 -33.01
CA GLU A 10 -3.91 -17.02 -33.34
C GLU A 10 -4.47 -15.61 -33.10
N ASP A 11 -5.79 -15.42 -33.11
CA ASP A 11 -6.42 -14.08 -33.06
C ASP A 11 -6.58 -13.49 -31.68
N SER A 12 -6.56 -14.29 -30.62
CA SER A 12 -6.84 -13.76 -29.25
C SER A 12 -5.67 -13.03 -28.59
N ALA A 13 -4.44 -13.33 -29.01
CA ALA A 13 -3.24 -12.67 -28.46
C ALA A 13 -2.94 -11.31 -29.14
N TRP A 14 -3.47 -11.09 -30.36
CA TRP A 14 -3.19 -9.92 -31.19
C TRP A 14 -4.34 -8.89 -31.21
N SER A 15 -5.46 -9.18 -30.56
CA SER A 15 -6.66 -8.34 -30.59
C SER A 15 -6.65 -7.17 -29.59
N ASN A 16 -5.62 -7.03 -28.74
CA ASN A 16 -5.52 -5.92 -27.82
C ASN A 16 -4.74 -4.73 -28.44
N PRO A 17 -5.41 -3.61 -28.82
CA PRO A 17 -4.78 -2.46 -29.49
C PRO A 17 -3.67 -1.82 -28.65
N LYS A 18 -3.77 -1.83 -27.32
CA LYS A 18 -2.77 -1.25 -26.39
C LYS A 18 -1.44 -2.04 -26.37
N ARG A 19 -1.41 -3.28 -26.83
CA ARG A 19 -0.16 -4.05 -26.99
C ARG A 19 0.53 -3.81 -28.34
N ARG A 20 -0.16 -3.30 -29.36
CA ARG A 20 0.41 -3.06 -30.68
C ARG A 20 1.32 -1.83 -30.76
N GLU A 21 1.10 -0.81 -29.95
CA GLU A 21 1.84 0.45 -30.07
C GLU A 21 3.21 0.48 -29.35
N GLN A 22 3.53 -0.52 -28.52
CA GLN A 22 4.79 -0.56 -27.76
C GLN A 22 5.85 -1.53 -28.28
N TRP A 23 5.61 -2.28 -29.39
CA TRP A 23 6.49 -3.32 -29.87
C TRP A 23 7.12 -2.99 -31.20
N THR A 24 8.10 -2.10 -31.22
CA THR A 24 9.15 -2.16 -32.26
C THR A 24 10.07 -3.33 -31.94
N ILE A 25 9.60 -4.55 -32.21
CA ILE A 25 10.40 -5.76 -32.08
C ILE A 25 11.58 -5.61 -33.07
N SER A 26 12.81 -5.70 -32.54
CA SER A 26 14.03 -5.69 -33.34
C SER A 26 13.94 -6.77 -34.42
N SER A 27 14.61 -6.58 -35.57
CA SER A 27 14.67 -7.57 -36.63
C SER A 27 15.13 -8.94 -36.12
N GLN A 28 15.99 -8.94 -35.10
CA GLN A 28 16.51 -10.13 -34.45
C GLN A 28 15.41 -10.87 -33.66
N ALA A 29 14.59 -10.19 -32.88
CA ALA A 29 13.51 -10.83 -32.12
C ALA A 29 12.44 -11.47 -33.05
N LYS A 30 12.18 -10.90 -34.23
CA LYS A 30 11.30 -11.53 -35.24
C LYS A 30 11.90 -12.81 -35.80
N LEU A 31 13.20 -12.80 -36.06
CA LEU A 31 13.93 -13.98 -36.56
C LEU A 31 13.94 -15.07 -35.46
N ASP A 32 14.22 -14.72 -34.22
CA ASP A 32 14.25 -15.65 -33.11
C ASP A 32 12.88 -16.28 -32.86
N PHE A 33 11.80 -15.49 -32.93
CA PHE A 33 10.43 -16.00 -32.84
C PHE A 33 10.09 -16.98 -33.94
N TRP A 34 10.50 -16.69 -35.19
CA TRP A 34 10.29 -17.59 -36.33
C TRP A 34 11.09 -18.89 -36.18
N ILE A 35 12.36 -18.81 -35.78
CA ILE A 35 13.22 -19.97 -35.49
C ILE A 35 12.64 -20.83 -34.38
N MET A 36 12.18 -20.19 -33.28
CA MET A 36 11.53 -20.87 -32.16
C MET A 36 10.27 -21.63 -32.61
N LYS A 37 9.40 -21.02 -33.43
CA LYS A 37 8.19 -21.66 -33.98
C LYS A 37 8.55 -22.86 -34.87
N LYS A 38 9.64 -22.77 -35.61
CA LYS A 38 10.09 -23.84 -36.53
C LYS A 38 10.78 -24.99 -35.81
N TYR A 39 11.64 -24.71 -34.84
CA TYR A 39 12.50 -25.71 -34.19
C TYR A 39 12.02 -26.13 -32.80
N GLY A 40 11.02 -25.47 -32.24
CA GLY A 40 10.41 -25.85 -31.00
C GLY A 40 11.40 -25.93 -29.84
N PHE A 41 11.42 -27.05 -29.09
CA PHE A 41 12.28 -27.21 -27.92
C PHE A 41 13.79 -27.26 -28.27
N ALA A 42 14.17 -27.70 -29.45
CA ALA A 42 15.56 -27.71 -29.89
C ALA A 42 16.19 -26.30 -29.92
N TYR A 43 15.38 -25.28 -30.25
CA TYR A 43 15.80 -23.88 -30.14
C TYR A 43 16.17 -23.52 -28.67
N TRP A 44 15.32 -23.90 -27.74
CA TRP A 44 15.59 -23.61 -26.32
C TRP A 44 16.81 -24.37 -25.77
N GLN A 45 17.09 -25.57 -26.30
CA GLN A 45 18.30 -26.30 -25.96
C GLN A 45 19.55 -25.57 -26.47
N SER A 46 19.52 -24.96 -27.67
CA SER A 46 20.62 -24.13 -28.16
C SER A 46 20.81 -22.82 -27.41
N GLN A 47 19.79 -22.36 -26.69
CA GLN A 47 19.81 -21.13 -25.87
C GLN A 47 20.08 -21.42 -24.39
N ALA A 48 20.36 -22.66 -24.00
CA ALA A 48 20.44 -23.05 -22.58
C ALA A 48 21.44 -22.21 -21.78
N ASP A 49 22.65 -22.00 -22.30
CA ASP A 49 23.69 -21.23 -21.62
C ASP A 49 23.30 -19.74 -21.49
N THR A 50 22.72 -19.17 -22.54
CA THR A 50 22.23 -17.79 -22.52
C THR A 50 21.08 -17.62 -21.51
N LEU A 51 20.13 -18.54 -21.48
CA LEU A 51 19.04 -18.54 -20.49
C LEU A 51 19.58 -18.71 -19.07
N HIS A 52 20.56 -19.57 -18.89
CA HIS A 52 21.22 -19.74 -17.59
C HIS A 52 21.87 -18.44 -17.14
N ASP A 53 22.67 -17.82 -18.01
CA ASP A 53 23.35 -16.57 -17.71
C ASP A 53 22.37 -15.44 -17.36
N MET A 54 21.38 -15.20 -18.24
CA MET A 54 20.35 -14.17 -18.00
C MET A 54 19.60 -14.39 -16.68
N TYR A 55 19.25 -15.64 -16.39
CA TYR A 55 18.43 -15.94 -15.23
C TYR A 55 19.24 -16.00 -13.93
N PHE A 56 20.37 -16.72 -13.91
CA PHE A 56 21.12 -16.97 -12.67
C PHE A 56 22.21 -15.93 -12.39
N ASN A 57 22.92 -15.44 -13.40
CA ASN A 57 24.00 -14.47 -13.22
C ASN A 57 23.48 -13.03 -13.28
N GLN A 58 22.74 -12.68 -14.34
CA GLN A 58 22.16 -11.33 -14.50
C GLN A 58 20.90 -11.14 -13.67
N LYS A 59 20.38 -12.16 -12.96
CA LYS A 59 19.20 -12.12 -12.08
C LYS A 59 17.91 -11.69 -12.77
N MET A 60 17.81 -11.76 -14.08
CA MET A 60 16.61 -11.37 -14.83
C MET A 60 15.40 -12.22 -14.42
N SER A 61 14.20 -11.64 -14.50
CA SER A 61 12.95 -12.38 -14.32
C SER A 61 12.59 -13.15 -15.61
N THR A 62 11.78 -14.22 -15.48
CA THR A 62 11.26 -14.91 -16.69
C THR A 62 10.46 -13.98 -17.57
N VAL A 63 9.80 -12.95 -17.03
CA VAL A 63 9.08 -11.92 -17.80
C VAL A 63 10.06 -11.07 -18.60
N ALA A 64 11.12 -10.55 -17.96
CA ALA A 64 12.14 -9.75 -18.65
C ALA A 64 12.89 -10.57 -19.73
N ILE A 65 13.16 -11.85 -19.47
CA ILE A 65 13.73 -12.76 -20.47
C ILE A 65 12.71 -13.00 -21.60
N GLY A 66 11.42 -13.15 -21.26
CA GLY A 66 10.35 -13.28 -22.24
C GLY A 66 10.25 -12.08 -23.18
N GLU A 67 10.36 -10.87 -22.63
CA GLU A 67 10.41 -9.62 -23.41
C GLU A 67 11.61 -9.62 -24.39
N TYR A 68 12.79 -10.07 -23.94
CA TYR A 68 13.97 -10.19 -24.78
C TYR A 68 13.75 -11.15 -25.98
N TYR A 69 13.11 -12.30 -25.75
CA TYR A 69 12.84 -13.30 -26.78
C TYR A 69 11.51 -13.09 -27.54
N GLY A 70 10.71 -12.08 -27.18
CA GLY A 70 9.40 -11.82 -27.77
C GLY A 70 8.32 -12.86 -27.40
N VAL A 71 8.43 -13.49 -26.23
CA VAL A 71 7.48 -14.49 -25.71
C VAL A 71 7.03 -14.12 -24.29
N ASP A 72 5.99 -14.78 -23.80
CA ASP A 72 5.57 -14.57 -22.39
C ASP A 72 6.53 -15.25 -21.39
N GLY A 73 6.53 -14.75 -20.17
CA GLY A 73 7.39 -15.28 -19.10
C GLY A 73 7.05 -16.71 -18.70
N ALA A 74 5.83 -17.19 -18.95
CA ALA A 74 5.43 -18.58 -18.68
C ALA A 74 6.08 -19.54 -19.68
N THR A 75 6.19 -19.13 -20.95
CA THR A 75 6.94 -19.87 -21.98
C THR A 75 8.40 -20.04 -21.56
N ILE A 76 9.06 -18.98 -21.11
CA ILE A 76 10.44 -19.06 -20.58
C ILE A 76 10.51 -20.03 -19.40
N GLY A 77 9.65 -19.86 -18.40
CA GLY A 77 9.63 -20.71 -17.21
C GLY A 77 9.41 -22.20 -17.52
N THR A 78 8.55 -22.50 -18.48
CA THR A 78 8.28 -23.87 -18.94
C THR A 78 9.50 -24.48 -19.62
N ASN A 79 10.14 -23.76 -20.54
CA ASN A 79 11.30 -24.26 -21.26
C ASN A 79 12.53 -24.38 -20.36
N MET A 80 12.75 -23.46 -19.45
CA MET A 80 13.81 -23.58 -18.44
C MET A 80 13.64 -24.84 -17.58
N LYS A 81 12.42 -25.15 -17.12
CA LYS A 81 12.12 -26.41 -16.39
C LYS A 81 12.41 -27.65 -17.25
N ARG A 82 12.04 -27.62 -18.53
CA ARG A 82 12.32 -28.72 -19.47
C ARG A 82 13.81 -28.90 -19.73
N LEU A 83 14.61 -27.82 -19.64
CA LEU A 83 16.07 -27.85 -19.70
C LEU A 83 16.71 -28.32 -18.38
N GLY A 84 15.91 -28.64 -17.34
CA GLY A 84 16.39 -29.10 -16.05
C GLY A 84 16.77 -27.98 -15.08
N PHE A 85 16.52 -26.73 -15.40
CA PHE A 85 16.84 -25.62 -14.50
C PHE A 85 15.88 -25.55 -13.31
N LYS A 86 16.42 -25.46 -12.10
CA LYS A 86 15.65 -25.23 -10.89
C LYS A 86 15.34 -23.74 -10.79
N LEU A 87 14.10 -23.36 -11.08
CA LEU A 87 13.69 -21.98 -10.99
C LEU A 87 13.65 -21.51 -9.53
N ARG A 88 13.96 -20.21 -9.32
CA ARG A 88 13.84 -19.54 -8.02
C ARG A 88 12.42 -19.71 -7.48
N GLN A 89 12.30 -20.08 -6.21
CA GLN A 89 11.00 -20.24 -5.56
C GLN A 89 10.28 -18.90 -5.43
N ILE A 90 8.95 -18.91 -5.45
CA ILE A 90 8.13 -17.72 -5.16
C ILE A 90 8.43 -17.30 -3.71
N GLY A 91 8.81 -16.02 -3.53
CA GLY A 91 9.19 -15.50 -2.21
C GLY A 91 10.63 -15.80 -1.77
N SER A 92 11.46 -16.47 -2.60
CA SER A 92 12.87 -16.67 -2.25
C SER A 92 13.69 -15.38 -2.45
N SER A 93 14.73 -15.24 -1.61
CA SER A 93 15.71 -14.15 -1.68
C SER A 93 16.46 -14.05 -3.02
N GLU A 94 16.43 -15.12 -3.81
CA GLU A 94 17.08 -15.18 -5.12
C GLU A 94 16.32 -14.49 -6.25
N ARG A 95 15.07 -14.03 -6.02
CA ARG A 95 14.31 -13.30 -7.04
C ARG A 95 14.73 -11.83 -7.09
N PRO A 96 14.96 -11.24 -8.28
CA PRO A 96 15.33 -9.83 -8.42
C PRO A 96 14.34 -8.83 -7.79
N ASN A 97 13.09 -9.26 -7.57
CA ASN A 97 12.04 -8.49 -6.90
C ASN A 97 11.63 -9.07 -5.54
N ALA A 98 12.36 -10.06 -5.00
CA ALA A 98 11.90 -10.82 -3.83
C ALA A 98 12.47 -10.31 -2.52
N LEU A 99 13.59 -9.63 -2.55
CA LEU A 99 14.16 -9.00 -1.37
C LEU A 99 14.18 -7.51 -1.58
N ARG A 100 13.06 -6.93 -1.28
CA ARG A 100 13.07 -5.57 -0.87
C ARG A 100 13.51 -5.58 0.57
N HIS A 101 14.60 -4.91 0.85
CA HIS A 101 15.06 -4.72 2.21
C HIS A 101 13.93 -4.07 3.00
N THR A 102 13.66 -4.58 4.19
CA THR A 102 12.78 -3.97 5.19
C THR A 102 13.25 -4.38 6.57
N ASP A 103 13.06 -3.52 7.55
CA ASP A 103 13.30 -3.89 8.96
C ASP A 103 12.24 -4.89 9.40
N THR A 104 12.53 -6.18 9.32
CA THR A 104 11.59 -7.26 9.65
C THR A 104 11.16 -7.27 11.12
N THR A 105 11.89 -6.58 12.01
CA THR A 105 11.65 -6.50 13.45
C THR A 105 10.82 -5.27 13.85
N PHE A 106 10.43 -4.45 12.89
CA PHE A 106 9.80 -3.15 13.13
C PHE A 106 8.61 -3.20 14.10
N PHE A 107 7.80 -4.23 14.05
CA PHE A 107 6.61 -4.40 14.91
C PHE A 107 6.84 -5.32 16.12
N ASP A 108 8.04 -5.84 16.35
CA ASP A 108 8.29 -6.73 17.50
C ASP A 108 8.12 -5.97 18.83
N VAL A 109 8.56 -4.71 18.87
CA VAL A 109 8.39 -3.81 20.02
C VAL A 109 8.03 -2.41 19.52
N ILE A 110 6.98 -1.82 20.07
CA ILE A 110 6.57 -0.44 19.77
C ILE A 110 7.27 0.50 20.75
N ASP A 111 8.46 0.95 20.39
CA ASP A 111 9.37 1.73 21.24
C ASP A 111 9.69 3.14 20.72
N SER A 112 9.11 3.52 19.59
CA SER A 112 9.37 4.82 18.96
C SER A 112 8.09 5.45 18.38
N GLU A 113 8.17 6.76 18.14
CA GLU A 113 7.11 7.55 17.49
C GLU A 113 6.73 6.93 16.15
N GLN A 114 7.73 6.60 15.31
CA GLN A 114 7.52 6.06 13.97
C GLN A 114 6.76 4.73 14.02
N LYS A 115 7.15 3.83 14.92
CA LYS A 115 6.50 2.53 15.08
C LYS A 115 5.05 2.66 15.55
N ALA A 116 4.80 3.51 16.56
CA ALA A 116 3.45 3.78 17.05
C ALA A 116 2.57 4.45 15.98
N TYR A 117 3.12 5.42 15.22
CA TYR A 117 2.41 6.08 14.13
C TYR A 117 2.04 5.12 13.01
N VAL A 118 3.01 4.33 12.51
CA VAL A 118 2.76 3.36 11.43
C VAL A 118 1.74 2.31 11.87
N LEU A 119 1.80 1.85 13.12
CA LEU A 119 0.80 0.93 13.68
C LEU A 119 -0.60 1.57 13.67
N GLY A 120 -0.73 2.83 14.10
CA GLY A 120 -1.98 3.59 14.04
C GLY A 120 -2.49 3.76 12.62
N PHE A 121 -1.62 4.07 11.68
CA PHE A 121 -1.98 4.21 10.28
C PHE A 121 -2.40 2.86 9.65
N ILE A 122 -1.81 1.73 10.09
CA ILE A 122 -2.26 0.38 9.70
C ILE A 122 -3.68 0.12 10.22
N ILE A 123 -3.99 0.49 11.46
CA ILE A 123 -5.34 0.32 12.03
C ILE A 123 -6.38 1.03 11.19
N ALA A 124 -6.10 2.24 10.70
CA ALA A 124 -6.98 3.01 9.82
C ALA A 124 -6.95 2.45 8.37
N ASP A 125 -5.93 2.80 7.61
CA ASP A 125 -5.85 2.63 6.15
C ASP A 125 -5.05 1.40 5.69
N GLY A 126 -4.28 0.74 6.58
CA GLY A 126 -3.48 -0.43 6.21
C GLY A 126 -4.33 -1.67 5.96
N CYS A 127 -3.83 -2.57 5.14
CA CYS A 127 -4.41 -3.90 4.93
C CYS A 127 -3.31 -4.95 5.03
N ILE A 128 -3.53 -6.00 5.82
CA ILE A 128 -2.66 -7.18 5.86
C ILE A 128 -3.37 -8.36 5.19
N SER A 129 -2.73 -8.96 4.21
CA SER A 129 -3.30 -10.12 3.51
C SER A 129 -3.00 -11.42 4.25
N LYS A 130 -3.75 -12.49 3.92
CA LYS A 130 -3.55 -13.83 4.51
C LYS A 130 -2.14 -14.41 4.27
N ASN A 131 -1.45 -13.95 3.23
CA ASN A 131 -0.11 -14.42 2.87
C ASN A 131 1.01 -13.48 3.35
N GLY A 132 0.73 -12.57 4.29
CA GLY A 132 1.74 -11.72 4.90
C GLY A 132 2.14 -10.47 4.13
N THR A 133 1.31 -10.01 3.18
CA THR A 133 1.56 -8.75 2.50
C THR A 133 0.84 -7.60 3.20
N LEU A 134 1.61 -6.66 3.74
CA LEU A 134 1.12 -5.37 4.24
C LEU A 134 0.99 -4.41 3.06
N MET A 135 -0.16 -3.75 2.96
CA MET A 135 -0.50 -2.84 1.86
C MET A 135 -1.14 -1.55 2.36
N PHE A 136 -0.83 -0.46 1.69
CA PHE A 136 -1.47 0.85 1.86
C PHE A 136 -1.84 1.38 0.48
N ALA A 137 -3.07 1.88 0.34
CA ALA A 137 -3.59 2.42 -0.90
C ALA A 137 -4.25 3.78 -0.62
N ASN A 138 -3.56 4.87 -0.91
CA ASN A 138 -3.99 6.23 -0.63
C ASN A 138 -4.14 7.03 -1.92
N GLN A 139 -4.82 8.18 -1.87
CA GLN A 139 -4.93 9.09 -2.99
C GLN A 139 -3.53 9.65 -3.33
N GLU A 140 -3.35 10.11 -4.58
CA GLU A 140 -2.06 10.62 -5.06
C GLU A 140 -1.58 11.83 -4.26
N GLU A 141 -2.50 12.66 -3.78
CA GLU A 141 -2.24 13.83 -2.92
C GLU A 141 -1.69 13.46 -1.53
N ASP A 142 -1.92 12.22 -1.07
CA ASP A 142 -1.44 11.67 0.20
C ASP A 142 -0.22 10.74 0.01
N LYS A 143 0.51 10.86 -1.10
CA LYS A 143 1.70 10.02 -1.38
C LYS A 143 2.82 10.23 -0.35
N ASP A 144 2.92 11.43 0.21
CA ASP A 144 3.94 11.81 1.20
C ASP A 144 3.94 10.87 2.40
N VAL A 145 2.78 10.51 2.93
CA VAL A 145 2.68 9.59 4.08
C VAL A 145 3.19 8.19 3.73
N LEU A 146 2.96 7.71 2.50
CA LEU A 146 3.49 6.41 2.06
C LEU A 146 5.01 6.42 1.96
N GLU A 147 5.62 7.53 1.50
CA GLU A 147 7.08 7.69 1.47
C GLU A 147 7.66 7.72 2.89
N LYS A 148 7.01 8.42 3.82
CA LYS A 148 7.43 8.46 5.23
C LYS A 148 7.33 7.08 5.90
N ILE A 149 6.25 6.33 5.66
CA ILE A 149 6.07 4.95 6.15
C ILE A 149 7.15 4.03 5.56
N LYS A 150 7.41 4.14 4.26
CA LYS A 150 8.47 3.39 3.58
C LYS A 150 9.85 3.65 4.22
N ILE A 151 10.18 4.91 4.52
CA ILE A 151 11.42 5.29 5.19
C ILE A 151 11.47 4.70 6.60
N ALA A 152 10.38 4.82 7.38
CA ALA A 152 10.30 4.27 8.72
C ALA A 152 10.51 2.74 8.74
N LEU A 153 9.92 2.01 7.80
CA LEU A 153 10.10 0.56 7.62
C LEU A 153 11.47 0.19 7.04
N GLN A 154 12.33 1.16 6.72
CA GLN A 154 13.59 0.96 6.01
C GLN A 154 13.40 0.09 4.75
N CYS A 155 12.30 0.33 4.03
CA CYS A 155 11.88 -0.51 2.92
C CYS A 155 12.26 0.11 1.57
N ASP A 156 12.83 -0.69 0.67
CA ASP A 156 13.19 -0.25 -0.70
C ASP A 156 12.07 -0.51 -1.72
N ALA A 157 10.88 -0.98 -1.26
CA ALA A 157 9.74 -1.21 -2.14
C ALA A 157 9.29 0.06 -2.88
N LEU A 158 8.92 -0.09 -4.15
CA LEU A 158 8.43 1.03 -4.95
C LEU A 158 6.97 1.34 -4.61
N ILE A 159 6.67 2.63 -4.46
CA ILE A 159 5.29 3.10 -4.44
C ILE A 159 4.82 3.19 -5.89
N ARG A 160 3.74 2.49 -6.22
CA ARG A 160 3.22 2.36 -7.57
C ARG A 160 1.90 3.10 -7.72
N ARG A 161 1.70 3.76 -8.84
CA ARG A 161 0.40 4.31 -9.21
C ARG A 161 -0.49 3.20 -9.77
N ILE A 162 -1.71 3.09 -9.24
CA ILE A 162 -2.76 2.22 -9.77
C ILE A 162 -3.80 3.11 -10.43
N GLU A 163 -4.01 2.91 -11.71
CA GLU A 163 -5.07 3.56 -12.46
C GLU A 163 -6.36 2.73 -12.39
N SER A 164 -7.48 3.39 -12.28
CA SER A 164 -8.80 2.78 -12.27
C SER A 164 -9.73 3.59 -13.17
N ASP A 165 -10.44 2.90 -14.04
CA ASP A 165 -11.43 3.53 -14.93
C ASP A 165 -12.67 4.01 -14.15
N VAL A 166 -12.87 3.56 -12.91
CA VAL A 166 -14.08 3.82 -12.10
C VAL A 166 -13.80 4.71 -10.88
N ARG A 167 -12.55 4.74 -10.40
CA ARG A 167 -12.14 5.48 -9.18
C ARG A 167 -10.96 6.39 -9.49
N LYS A 168 -10.72 7.39 -8.63
CA LYS A 168 -9.50 8.18 -8.68
C LYS A 168 -8.28 7.26 -8.59
N SER A 169 -7.21 7.62 -9.33
CA SER A 169 -5.92 6.93 -9.24
C SER A 169 -5.43 6.89 -7.81
N GLN A 170 -4.85 5.78 -7.41
CA GLN A 170 -4.29 5.57 -6.07
C GLN A 170 -2.80 5.26 -6.14
N MET A 171 -2.09 5.63 -5.08
CA MET A 171 -0.72 5.21 -4.85
C MET A 171 -0.74 3.98 -3.95
N LEU A 172 -0.12 2.89 -4.40
CA LEU A 172 0.01 1.64 -3.66
C LEU A 172 1.44 1.46 -3.16
N PHE A 173 1.58 1.29 -1.87
CA PHE A 173 2.78 0.77 -1.23
C PHE A 173 2.50 -0.62 -0.67
N SER A 174 3.36 -1.60 -0.93
CA SER A 174 3.18 -2.96 -0.42
C SER A 174 4.51 -3.62 -0.10
N VAL A 175 4.54 -4.35 1.01
CA VAL A 175 5.68 -5.13 1.46
C VAL A 175 5.23 -6.50 1.96
N HIS A 176 5.91 -7.55 1.50
CA HIS A 176 5.66 -8.91 1.97
C HIS A 176 6.63 -9.24 3.09
N CYS A 177 6.12 -9.47 4.30
CA CYS A 177 6.90 -9.82 5.48
C CYS A 177 6.07 -10.67 6.45
N LEU A 178 6.45 -11.93 6.64
CA LEU A 178 5.73 -12.84 7.54
C LEU A 178 5.90 -12.45 9.00
N GLN A 179 7.03 -11.84 9.38
CA GLN A 179 7.26 -11.30 10.72
C GLN A 179 6.27 -10.19 11.03
N TYR A 180 6.01 -9.27 10.07
CA TYR A 180 4.98 -8.25 10.23
C TYR A 180 3.59 -8.85 10.43
N GLN A 181 3.25 -9.88 9.63
CA GLN A 181 1.98 -10.58 9.79
C GLN A 181 1.86 -11.18 11.19
N SER A 182 2.88 -11.89 11.66
CA SER A 182 2.88 -12.52 12.98
C SER A 182 2.71 -11.49 14.11
N ALA A 183 3.48 -10.41 14.09
CA ALA A 183 3.39 -9.35 15.09
C ALA A 183 2.03 -8.65 15.09
N LEU A 184 1.51 -8.29 13.90
CA LEU A 184 0.21 -7.63 13.76
C LEU A 184 -0.94 -8.55 14.20
N LEU A 185 -0.89 -9.84 13.88
CA LEU A 185 -1.88 -10.82 14.36
C LEU A 185 -1.88 -10.94 15.89
N THR A 186 -0.70 -10.92 16.54
CA THR A 186 -0.59 -10.92 18.00
C THR A 186 -1.24 -9.68 18.62
N MET A 187 -1.22 -8.54 17.91
CA MET A 187 -1.89 -7.29 18.29
C MET A 187 -3.38 -7.23 17.87
N GLY A 188 -3.95 -8.34 17.38
CA GLY A 188 -5.35 -8.42 16.95
C GLY A 188 -5.65 -7.78 15.58
N ILE A 189 -4.62 -7.47 14.79
CA ILE A 189 -4.77 -6.87 13.46
C ILE A 189 -4.66 -7.98 12.41
N ASP A 190 -5.79 -8.43 11.89
CA ASP A 190 -5.89 -9.46 10.85
C ASP A 190 -6.35 -8.91 9.50
N ASN A 191 -6.52 -9.79 8.53
CA ASN A 191 -6.99 -9.44 7.19
C ASN A 191 -8.48 -9.01 7.13
N ARG A 192 -9.20 -9.09 8.25
CA ARG A 192 -10.59 -8.66 8.40
C ARG A 192 -10.75 -7.56 9.45
N LYS A 193 -9.65 -6.88 9.84
CA LYS A 193 -9.61 -5.87 10.90
C LYS A 193 -10.78 -4.88 10.86
N THR A 194 -11.26 -4.52 9.68
CA THR A 194 -12.42 -3.64 9.50
C THR A 194 -13.65 -4.12 10.27
N TYR A 195 -13.78 -5.42 10.52
CA TYR A 195 -14.92 -6.03 11.21
C TYR A 195 -14.58 -6.63 12.56
N THR A 196 -13.32 -6.98 12.80
CA THR A 196 -12.90 -7.80 13.95
C THR A 196 -12.02 -7.05 14.95
N PHE A 197 -11.44 -5.90 14.55
CA PHE A 197 -10.45 -5.21 15.36
C PHE A 197 -11.05 -4.60 16.63
N GLU A 198 -10.34 -4.80 17.75
CA GLU A 198 -10.65 -4.21 19.06
C GLU A 198 -9.47 -3.41 19.59
N MET A 199 -9.69 -2.16 20.05
CA MET A 199 -8.61 -1.33 20.60
C MET A 199 -7.92 -1.97 21.80
N SER A 200 -8.65 -2.72 22.61
CA SER A 200 -8.10 -3.43 23.78
C SER A 200 -7.03 -4.46 23.43
N SER A 201 -6.98 -4.96 22.19
CA SER A 201 -5.98 -5.94 21.75
C SER A 201 -4.63 -5.31 21.44
N VAL A 202 -4.58 -4.06 21.00
CA VAL A 202 -3.34 -3.36 20.61
C VAL A 202 -2.73 -2.54 21.74
N LEU A 203 -3.54 -1.99 22.63
CA LEU A 203 -3.09 -1.10 23.71
C LEU A 203 -2.01 -1.70 24.63
N PRO A 204 -2.02 -3.00 24.98
CA PRO A 204 -0.96 -3.58 25.82
C PRO A 204 0.44 -3.53 25.19
N PHE A 205 0.54 -3.36 23.88
CA PHE A 205 1.80 -3.30 23.14
C PHE A 205 2.32 -1.87 22.94
N VAL A 206 1.50 -0.85 23.25
CA VAL A 206 1.85 0.56 23.03
C VAL A 206 2.07 1.26 24.38
N PRO A 207 3.29 1.71 24.69
CA PRO A 207 3.55 2.51 25.88
C PRO A 207 2.67 3.77 25.90
N ASN A 208 2.20 4.19 27.09
CA ASN A 208 1.37 5.38 27.26
C ASN A 208 2.03 6.65 26.68
N SER A 209 3.35 6.75 26.75
CA SER A 209 4.12 7.86 26.17
C SER A 209 4.04 7.93 24.65
N LEU A 210 3.74 6.81 23.98
CA LEU A 210 3.64 6.70 22.52
C LEU A 210 2.19 6.68 22.01
N GLU A 211 1.22 6.67 22.92
CA GLU A 211 -0.20 6.55 22.58
C GLU A 211 -0.69 7.71 21.67
N ARG A 212 -0.18 8.94 21.90
CA ARG A 212 -0.51 10.09 21.03
C ARG A 212 -0.08 9.87 19.58
N HIS A 213 1.02 9.14 19.36
CA HIS A 213 1.54 8.85 18.03
C HIS A 213 0.73 7.76 17.33
N LEU A 214 0.27 6.74 18.07
CA LEU A 214 -0.73 5.79 17.59
C LEU A 214 -2.00 6.51 17.13
N LEU A 215 -2.54 7.39 18.00
CA LEU A 215 -3.73 8.19 17.69
C LEU A 215 -3.54 9.10 16.49
N ARG A 216 -2.35 9.71 16.31
CA ARG A 216 -2.05 10.51 15.13
C ARG A 216 -2.08 9.67 13.86
N GLY A 217 -1.46 8.47 13.87
CA GLY A 217 -1.52 7.56 12.72
C GLY A 217 -2.96 7.14 12.37
N MET A 218 -3.76 6.81 13.38
CA MET A 218 -5.19 6.52 13.20
C MET A 218 -5.94 7.73 12.65
N PHE A 219 -5.66 8.92 13.16
CA PHE A 219 -6.32 10.16 12.75
C PHE A 219 -5.93 10.61 11.35
N ASP A 220 -4.70 10.37 10.93
CA ASP A 220 -4.24 10.67 9.57
C ASP A 220 -4.97 9.81 8.54
N GLY A 221 -5.28 8.55 8.84
CA GLY A 221 -6.11 7.70 7.99
C GLY A 221 -7.59 8.09 8.05
N ASP A 222 -8.25 7.88 9.18
CA ASP A 222 -9.72 7.93 9.32
C ASP A 222 -10.27 9.27 9.88
N GLY A 223 -9.39 10.19 10.29
CA GLY A 223 -9.79 11.49 10.83
C GLY A 223 -10.04 12.56 9.76
N GLY A 224 -10.72 13.62 10.14
CA GLY A 224 -11.00 14.78 9.30
C GLY A 224 -10.87 16.10 10.04
N LEU A 225 -10.29 17.11 9.39
CA LEU A 225 -10.22 18.48 9.87
C LEU A 225 -10.86 19.42 8.84
N GLY A 226 -11.78 20.27 9.31
CA GLY A 226 -12.46 21.28 8.51
C GLY A 226 -12.14 22.69 9.01
N LEU A 227 -11.88 23.60 8.07
CA LEU A 227 -11.81 25.03 8.28
C LEU A 227 -12.71 25.70 7.25
N TYR A 228 -13.74 26.39 7.73
CA TYR A 228 -14.77 26.97 6.86
C TYR A 228 -14.91 28.47 7.16
N LYS A 229 -15.02 29.28 6.10
CA LYS A 229 -15.37 30.69 6.19
C LYS A 229 -16.71 30.89 5.49
N TYR A 230 -17.71 31.26 6.26
CA TYR A 230 -19.02 31.58 5.72
C TYR A 230 -19.13 33.10 5.49
N PRO A 231 -19.80 33.54 4.40
CA PRO A 231 -19.86 34.98 4.05
C PRO A 231 -20.39 35.90 5.14
N TYR A 232 -21.25 35.36 6.01
CA TYR A 232 -21.90 36.14 7.07
C TYR A 232 -21.26 35.96 8.46
N GLN A 233 -20.17 35.19 8.56
CA GLN A 233 -19.49 34.96 9.83
C GLN A 233 -18.17 35.73 9.89
N LYS A 234 -17.98 36.47 10.99
CA LYS A 234 -16.72 37.17 11.24
C LYS A 234 -15.55 36.20 11.54
N LYS A 235 -15.84 35.05 12.13
CA LYS A 235 -14.85 34.05 12.54
C LYS A 235 -14.99 32.79 11.71
N HIS A 236 -13.88 32.10 11.47
CA HIS A 236 -13.88 30.78 10.83
C HIS A 236 -14.58 29.74 11.72
N SER A 237 -15.34 28.85 11.10
CA SER A 237 -15.86 27.64 11.74
C SER A 237 -14.87 26.50 11.55
N VAL A 238 -14.71 25.71 12.57
CA VAL A 238 -13.81 24.53 12.56
C VAL A 238 -14.62 23.28 12.83
N ALA A 239 -14.12 22.16 12.32
CA ALA A 239 -14.67 20.84 12.62
C ALA A 239 -13.54 19.82 12.74
N LEU A 240 -13.71 18.89 13.65
CA LEU A 240 -12.92 17.67 13.75
C LEU A 240 -13.89 16.50 13.69
N THR A 241 -13.55 15.49 12.90
CA THR A 241 -14.30 14.23 12.79
C THR A 241 -13.34 13.05 12.85
N TYR A 242 -13.80 11.93 13.38
CA TYR A 242 -13.15 10.64 13.28
C TYR A 242 -14.23 9.59 13.04
N THR A 243 -14.02 8.67 12.11
CA THR A 243 -14.99 7.63 11.77
C THR A 243 -14.35 6.26 11.92
N GLY A 244 -15.04 5.33 12.56
CA GLY A 244 -14.54 3.98 12.80
C GLY A 244 -15.58 3.10 13.46
N ARG A 245 -15.18 1.90 13.90
CA ARG A 245 -16.03 1.04 14.69
C ARG A 245 -16.33 1.65 16.07
N LEU A 246 -17.38 1.18 16.71
CA LEU A 246 -17.82 1.70 18.02
C LEU A 246 -16.68 1.77 19.04
N ASN A 247 -15.99 0.64 19.28
CA ASN A 247 -14.91 0.58 20.27
C ASN A 247 -13.75 1.54 19.96
N VAL A 248 -13.43 1.73 18.67
CA VAL A 248 -12.40 2.66 18.22
C VAL A 248 -12.86 4.10 18.42
N CYS A 249 -14.10 4.42 18.08
CA CYS A 249 -14.67 5.76 18.31
C CYS A 249 -14.81 6.09 19.78
N GLU A 250 -15.16 5.14 20.64
CA GLU A 250 -15.20 5.31 22.11
C GLU A 250 -13.82 5.64 22.64
N TYR A 251 -12.80 4.90 22.25
CA TYR A 251 -11.42 5.15 22.63
C TYR A 251 -10.93 6.54 22.15
N VAL A 252 -11.14 6.87 20.87
CA VAL A 252 -10.74 8.19 20.33
C VAL A 252 -11.45 9.33 21.05
N ARG A 253 -12.77 9.19 21.31
CA ARG A 253 -13.56 10.17 22.05
C ARG A 253 -13.00 10.40 23.46
N GLU A 254 -12.68 9.31 24.19
CA GLU A 254 -12.11 9.36 25.52
C GLU A 254 -10.74 10.07 25.52
N LYS A 255 -9.84 9.63 24.65
CA LYS A 255 -8.48 10.21 24.55
C LYS A 255 -8.47 11.67 24.09
N PHE A 256 -9.44 12.05 23.29
CA PHE A 256 -9.63 13.45 22.90
C PHE A 256 -10.37 14.26 23.97
N GLY A 257 -10.83 13.64 25.06
CA GLY A 257 -11.57 14.30 26.14
C GLY A 257 -12.87 14.96 25.65
N LEU A 258 -13.56 14.33 24.69
CA LEU A 258 -14.78 14.86 24.10
C LEU A 258 -16.02 14.32 24.81
N SER A 259 -16.93 15.21 25.19
CA SER A 259 -18.23 14.87 25.81
C SER A 259 -19.33 14.63 24.77
N THR A 260 -19.04 14.81 23.48
CA THR A 260 -20.01 14.65 22.39
C THR A 260 -20.47 13.18 22.28
N LYS A 261 -21.75 12.99 21.97
CA LYS A 261 -22.28 11.66 21.68
C LYS A 261 -21.73 11.16 20.34
N LEU A 262 -21.47 9.84 20.26
CA LEU A 262 -21.14 9.19 19.01
C LEU A 262 -22.36 9.21 18.08
N ALA A 263 -22.16 9.61 16.82
CA ALA A 263 -23.18 9.51 15.80
C ALA A 263 -23.07 8.17 15.09
N HIS A 264 -24.16 7.43 15.01
CA HIS A 264 -24.23 6.19 14.23
C HIS A 264 -24.26 6.53 12.74
N GLU A 265 -23.35 5.97 11.96
CA GLU A 265 -23.24 6.18 10.52
C GLU A 265 -23.94 5.05 9.76
N LYS A 266 -23.34 3.90 9.66
CA LYS A 266 -23.90 2.74 8.97
C LYS A 266 -23.34 1.44 9.52
N GLY A 267 -24.18 0.45 9.76
CA GLY A 267 -23.74 -0.84 10.31
C GLY A 267 -23.11 -0.65 11.69
N ASP A 268 -21.88 -1.13 11.88
CA ASP A 268 -21.12 -1.00 13.13
C ASP A 268 -20.16 0.22 13.15
N PHE A 269 -20.39 1.19 12.24
CA PHE A 269 -19.56 2.38 12.13
C PHE A 269 -20.23 3.58 12.80
N TYR A 270 -19.39 4.35 13.51
CA TYR A 270 -19.76 5.52 14.25
C TYR A 270 -18.82 6.68 13.91
N SER A 271 -19.22 7.90 14.26
CA SER A 271 -18.34 9.05 14.17
C SER A 271 -18.26 9.83 15.48
N VAL A 272 -17.07 10.33 15.75
CA VAL A 272 -16.78 11.34 16.78
C VAL A 272 -16.68 12.67 16.08
N ARG A 273 -17.37 13.71 16.58
CA ARG A 273 -17.32 15.04 15.97
C ARG A 273 -17.21 16.11 17.06
N SER A 274 -16.36 17.11 16.82
CA SER A 274 -16.37 18.36 17.57
C SER A 274 -16.31 19.55 16.62
N THR A 275 -17.12 20.57 16.90
CA THR A 275 -17.06 21.88 16.25
C THR A 275 -16.62 22.96 17.25
N CYS A 276 -16.29 22.56 18.48
CA CYS A 276 -15.75 23.44 19.48
C CYS A 276 -14.30 23.83 19.10
N ARG A 277 -14.08 25.12 18.90
CA ARG A 277 -12.77 25.65 18.50
C ARG A 277 -11.67 25.25 19.48
N ALA A 278 -11.92 25.35 20.78
CA ALA A 278 -10.96 24.99 21.81
C ALA A 278 -10.55 23.51 21.74
N ASP A 279 -11.52 22.60 21.52
CA ASP A 279 -11.24 21.17 21.36
C ASP A 279 -10.41 20.91 20.12
N VAL A 280 -10.80 21.47 18.96
CA VAL A 280 -10.10 21.24 17.69
C VAL A 280 -8.64 21.71 17.78
N ILE A 281 -8.40 22.89 18.38
CA ILE A 281 -7.05 23.41 18.58
C ILE A 281 -6.27 22.53 19.56
N ARG A 282 -6.84 22.20 20.72
CA ARG A 282 -6.21 21.36 21.74
C ARG A 282 -5.83 19.98 21.19
N ILE A 283 -6.74 19.33 20.43
CA ILE A 283 -6.48 18.03 19.83
C ILE A 283 -5.43 18.15 18.73
N GLY A 284 -5.47 19.23 17.92
CA GLY A 284 -4.42 19.53 16.94
C GLY A 284 -3.04 19.67 17.59
N HIS A 285 -2.93 20.35 18.73
CA HIS A 285 -1.69 20.42 19.51
C HIS A 285 -1.27 19.04 20.02
N TYR A 286 -2.20 18.31 20.63
CA TYR A 286 -1.92 16.99 21.18
C TYR A 286 -1.37 16.01 20.14
N LEU A 287 -1.93 16.02 18.94
CA LEU A 287 -1.54 15.07 17.89
C LEU A 287 -0.27 15.49 17.14
N TYR A 288 -0.10 16.79 16.86
CA TYR A 288 0.87 17.23 15.85
C TYR A 288 2.04 18.06 16.37
N ASP A 289 2.01 18.53 17.65
CA ASP A 289 3.17 19.24 18.19
C ASP A 289 4.37 18.28 18.31
N ASP A 290 5.53 18.75 17.86
CA ASP A 290 6.79 18.00 17.83
C ASP A 290 6.72 16.68 17.06
N ALA A 291 5.71 16.49 16.20
CA ALA A 291 5.56 15.30 15.39
C ALA A 291 6.64 15.23 14.30
N THR A 292 7.30 14.09 14.19
CA THR A 292 8.32 13.84 13.16
C THR A 292 7.79 13.04 11.97
N ILE A 293 6.65 12.37 12.14
CA ILE A 293 5.97 11.61 11.09
C ILE A 293 4.46 11.92 11.11
N TYR A 294 3.91 12.36 10.01
CA TYR A 294 2.51 12.77 9.83
C TYR A 294 2.16 12.86 8.34
N MET A 295 0.86 12.94 8.01
CA MET A 295 0.36 13.26 6.67
C MET A 295 0.39 14.78 6.48
N ASP A 296 1.11 15.26 5.43
CA ASP A 296 1.33 16.70 5.20
C ASP A 296 0.02 17.48 5.11
N ARG A 297 -0.95 17.00 4.35
CA ARG A 297 -2.27 17.63 4.19
C ARG A 297 -3.00 17.85 5.53
N LYS A 298 -2.81 16.95 6.51
CA LYS A 298 -3.43 17.07 7.84
C LYS A 298 -2.67 18.09 8.68
N MET A 299 -1.36 18.08 8.66
CA MET A 299 -0.52 19.06 9.34
C MET A 299 -0.80 20.48 8.83
N ASP A 300 -0.86 20.67 7.51
CA ASP A 300 -1.19 21.98 6.90
C ASP A 300 -2.56 22.48 7.37
N LYS A 301 -3.55 21.57 7.51
CA LYS A 301 -4.85 21.91 8.00
C LYS A 301 -4.82 22.33 9.50
N VAL A 302 -4.01 21.67 10.32
CA VAL A 302 -3.80 22.06 11.73
C VAL A 302 -3.18 23.44 11.82
N ILE A 303 -2.16 23.72 11.01
CA ILE A 303 -1.50 25.04 10.95
C ILE A 303 -2.52 26.12 10.55
N ALA A 304 -3.25 25.89 9.47
CA ALA A 304 -4.27 26.84 9.00
C ALA A 304 -5.37 27.11 10.03
N ILE A 305 -5.80 26.08 10.77
CA ILE A 305 -6.80 26.24 11.85
C ILE A 305 -6.21 27.08 12.99
N ARG A 306 -4.97 26.84 13.38
CA ARG A 306 -4.30 27.62 14.45
C ARG A 306 -4.20 29.10 14.05
N GLU A 307 -3.72 29.40 12.86
CA GLU A 307 -3.59 30.77 12.33
C GLU A 307 -4.95 31.48 12.26
N ALA A 308 -5.96 30.82 11.70
CA ALA A 308 -7.32 31.39 11.58
C ALA A 308 -8.06 31.57 12.92
N CYS A 309 -7.54 30.96 14.00
CA CYS A 309 -8.14 31.00 15.33
C CYS A 309 -7.33 31.79 16.34
N LEU A 310 -6.14 32.28 15.97
CA LEU A 310 -5.40 33.24 16.79
C LEU A 310 -6.24 34.50 16.99
N PRO A 311 -6.24 35.12 18.20
CA PRO A 311 -6.83 36.44 18.39
C PRO A 311 -6.09 37.44 17.49
N GLU A 312 -6.86 38.27 16.78
CA GLU A 312 -6.28 39.46 16.12
C GLU A 312 -5.60 40.30 17.20
N MET A 313 -4.27 40.46 17.07
CA MET A 313 -3.49 41.34 17.94
C MET A 313 -3.83 42.80 17.65
#